data_b18345b59ac88fa9dbd8e5d654905a1c
#
_entry.id   b18345b59ac88fa9dbd8e5d654905a1c
#
_cell.length_a   1.000
_cell.length_b   1.000
_cell.length_c   1.000
_cell.angle_alpha   90.00
_cell.angle_beta   90.00
_cell.angle_gamma   90.00
#
_symmetry.space_group_name_H-M   'P 1'
#
loop_
_entity.id
_entity.type
_entity.pdbx_description
1 polymer ?
#
loop_
_entity_poly.entity_id
_entity_poly.type
_entity_poly.pdbx_seq_one_letter_code
_entity_poly.pdbx_strand_id
1 'polypeptide(L)'
;MLELFQAAISPHQLLLSLLLALVIGYWLLVILGALDFETDLPDDFGGADVEAHHSHGINTGGAWITAGRLFGFSQVPIVVWGSFIILFMWFVSLALNQKWNANADTLRALLLLLPNFAISAISTKLITLPVAKLFKAMADADTEAQAVIGRTGTVVSIEADETYGQLEISAKGAPLLVNVRTQPGAPALLKGTQAQVTSAGPDNAFYFIESLNS
;
A
#
# COMPACT_ATOMS: atom_id res chain seq x y z
N MET A 1 1.69 -17.29 -31.81
CA MET A 1 2.15 -17.84 -30.51
C MET A 1 3.65 -18.17 -30.53
N LEU A 2 4.12 -19.00 -31.49
CA LEU A 2 5.54 -19.34 -31.61
C LEU A 2 6.45 -18.11 -31.81
N GLU A 3 6.02 -17.15 -32.62
CA GLU A 3 6.80 -15.91 -32.88
C GLU A 3 6.96 -15.04 -31.62
N LEU A 4 5.90 -14.89 -30.81
CA LEU A 4 5.98 -14.17 -29.53
C LEU A 4 6.94 -14.86 -28.56
N PHE A 5 6.90 -16.19 -28.51
CA PHE A 5 7.80 -16.95 -27.65
C PHE A 5 9.26 -16.78 -28.10
N GLN A 6 9.54 -16.87 -29.41
CA GLN A 6 10.87 -16.63 -29.95
C GLN A 6 11.35 -15.20 -29.70
N ALA A 7 10.47 -14.19 -29.83
CA ALA A 7 10.79 -12.82 -29.51
C ALA A 7 11.12 -12.64 -28.02
N ALA A 8 10.36 -13.28 -27.13
CA ALA A 8 10.57 -13.20 -25.68
C ALA A 8 11.90 -13.80 -25.21
N ILE A 9 12.42 -14.82 -25.88
CA ILE A 9 13.70 -15.45 -25.55
C ILE A 9 14.88 -14.90 -26.36
N SER A 10 14.66 -13.86 -27.17
CA SER A 10 15.74 -13.20 -27.92
C SER A 10 16.75 -12.54 -26.95
N PRO A 11 18.06 -12.46 -27.29
CA PRO A 11 19.11 -11.96 -26.39
C PRO A 11 18.81 -10.59 -25.77
N HIS A 12 18.23 -9.67 -26.56
CA HIS A 12 17.90 -8.32 -26.11
C HIS A 12 16.61 -8.24 -25.25
N GLN A 13 15.77 -9.26 -25.29
CA GLN A 13 14.52 -9.35 -24.52
C GLN A 13 14.65 -10.26 -23.30
N LEU A 14 15.64 -11.15 -23.28
CA LEU A 14 15.80 -12.20 -22.27
C LEU A 14 15.79 -11.64 -20.83
N LEU A 15 16.50 -10.53 -20.59
CA LEU A 15 16.58 -9.90 -19.29
C LEU A 15 15.19 -9.45 -18.80
N LEU A 16 14.41 -8.78 -19.65
CA LEU A 16 13.07 -8.31 -19.31
C LEU A 16 12.10 -9.49 -19.12
N SER A 17 12.26 -10.55 -19.93
CA SER A 17 11.46 -11.78 -19.78
C SER A 17 11.77 -12.51 -18.47
N LEU A 18 13.04 -12.55 -18.05
CA LEU A 18 13.44 -13.12 -16.77
C LEU A 18 12.87 -12.31 -15.60
N LEU A 19 12.98 -10.97 -15.66
CA LEU A 19 12.40 -10.09 -14.64
C LEU A 19 10.88 -10.26 -14.55
N LEU A 20 10.20 -10.35 -15.70
CA LEU A 20 8.76 -10.61 -15.71
C LEU A 20 8.40 -11.95 -15.11
N ALA A 21 9.17 -13.00 -15.42
CA ALA A 21 8.97 -14.33 -14.83
C ALA A 21 9.17 -14.32 -13.31
N LEU A 22 10.15 -13.56 -12.79
CA LEU A 22 10.35 -13.36 -11.35
C LEU A 22 9.14 -12.64 -10.71
N VAL A 23 8.62 -11.60 -11.34
CA VAL A 23 7.42 -10.89 -10.87
C VAL A 23 6.21 -11.82 -10.82
N ILE A 24 6.00 -12.62 -11.86
CA ILE A 24 4.90 -13.60 -11.90
C ILE A 24 5.11 -14.64 -10.79
N GLY A 25 6.33 -15.17 -10.63
CA GLY A 25 6.67 -16.11 -9.57
C GLY A 25 6.42 -15.54 -8.17
N TYR A 26 6.82 -14.29 -7.93
CA TYR A 26 6.54 -13.58 -6.68
C TYR A 26 5.03 -13.53 -6.39
N TRP A 27 4.22 -13.08 -7.35
CA TRP A 27 2.77 -13.00 -7.15
C TRP A 27 2.11 -14.37 -6.96
N LEU A 28 2.62 -15.41 -7.61
CA LEU A 28 2.16 -16.78 -7.35
C LEU A 28 2.44 -17.21 -5.89
N LEU A 29 3.63 -16.89 -5.35
CA LEU A 29 3.96 -17.19 -3.96
C LEU A 29 3.10 -16.41 -2.97
N VAL A 30 2.80 -15.13 -3.25
CA VAL A 30 1.87 -14.32 -2.45
C VAL A 30 0.46 -14.92 -2.47
N ILE A 31 -0.06 -15.30 -3.64
CA ILE A 31 -1.39 -15.91 -3.78
C ILE A 31 -1.48 -17.24 -3.04
N LEU A 32 -0.38 -18.02 -3.04
CA LEU A 32 -0.29 -19.29 -2.29
C LEU A 32 -0.11 -19.07 -0.78
N GLY A 33 0.03 -17.85 -0.31
CA GLY A 33 0.27 -17.54 1.09
C GLY A 33 1.66 -17.92 1.59
N ALA A 34 2.61 -18.15 0.67
CA ALA A 34 4.00 -18.46 1.03
C ALA A 34 4.82 -17.19 1.35
N LEU A 35 4.36 -16.02 0.93
CA LEU A 35 4.93 -14.70 1.21
C LEU A 35 3.82 -13.76 1.66
N ASP A 36 4.05 -13.03 2.75
CA ASP A 36 3.17 -11.97 3.18
C ASP A 36 3.45 -10.70 2.37
N PHE A 37 2.38 -10.02 1.95
CA PHE A 37 2.48 -8.80 1.15
C PHE A 37 3.14 -7.63 1.90
N GLU A 38 3.13 -7.67 3.24
CA GLU A 38 3.54 -6.56 4.10
C GLU A 38 4.94 -6.70 4.72
N THR A 39 5.55 -7.88 4.70
CA THR A 39 6.62 -8.19 5.68
C THR A 39 8.05 -8.00 5.22
N ASP A 40 8.35 -7.80 3.94
CA ASP A 40 9.76 -7.90 3.50
C ASP A 40 10.37 -6.65 2.86
N LEU A 41 9.70 -5.51 2.92
CA LEU A 41 10.35 -4.27 2.54
C LEU A 41 10.75 -3.50 3.80
N PRO A 42 12.02 -3.09 3.93
CA PRO A 42 12.43 -2.20 5.00
C PRO A 42 11.50 -0.98 5.02
N ASP A 43 11.05 -0.56 6.20
CA ASP A 43 10.18 0.61 6.42
C ASP A 43 10.69 1.90 5.74
N ASP A 44 11.97 1.94 5.38
CA ASP A 44 12.62 3.04 4.67
C ASP A 44 12.14 3.25 3.21
N PHE A 45 11.43 2.31 2.60
CA PHE A 45 10.97 2.44 1.20
C PHE A 45 9.52 2.88 1.04
N GLY A 46 8.69 2.85 2.08
CA GLY A 46 7.25 3.13 2.02
C GLY A 46 6.76 4.29 2.88
N GLY A 47 7.52 4.76 3.85
CA GLY A 47 7.12 5.81 4.78
C GLY A 47 7.51 7.21 4.29
N ALA A 48 6.55 8.03 3.95
CA ALA A 48 6.74 9.44 3.59
C ALA A 48 6.92 10.37 4.81
N ASP A 49 7.33 9.85 5.98
CA ASP A 49 7.64 10.62 7.18
C ASP A 49 9.13 10.53 7.53
N VAL A 50 9.99 10.92 6.57
CA VAL A 50 11.38 11.19 6.90
C VAL A 50 11.46 12.59 7.48
N GLU A 51 11.32 12.69 8.80
CA GLU A 51 11.89 13.81 9.53
C GLU A 51 13.38 13.86 9.22
N ALA A 52 13.81 14.99 8.68
CA ALA A 52 15.19 15.25 8.28
C ALA A 52 16.11 15.25 9.52
N HIS A 53 16.61 14.10 9.91
CA HIS A 53 17.81 14.05 10.72
C HIS A 53 19.02 14.43 9.85
N HIS A 54 19.56 15.59 10.13
CA HIS A 54 20.80 16.11 9.57
C HIS A 54 21.96 15.11 9.75
N SER A 55 22.27 14.34 8.72
CA SER A 55 23.58 13.74 8.56
C SER A 55 24.23 14.28 7.29
N HIS A 56 25.40 14.89 7.46
CA HIS A 56 26.28 15.34 6.38
C HIS A 56 26.75 14.13 5.56
N GLY A 57 26.08 13.88 4.44
CA GLY A 57 26.47 12.87 3.46
C GLY A 57 25.70 13.11 2.18
N ILE A 58 26.43 13.29 1.09
CA ILE A 58 26.07 13.44 -0.32
C ILE A 58 24.56 13.41 -0.59
N ASN A 59 24.03 14.51 -1.13
CA ASN A 59 22.61 14.82 -1.44
C ASN A 59 21.90 13.84 -2.41
N THR A 60 22.10 12.54 -2.25
CA THR A 60 21.40 11.49 -3.01
C THR A 60 19.95 11.29 -2.54
N GLY A 61 19.64 11.59 -1.27
CA GLY A 61 18.29 11.43 -0.73
C GLY A 61 17.23 12.30 -1.40
N GLY A 62 17.57 13.55 -1.76
CA GLY A 62 16.63 14.47 -2.39
C GLY A 62 16.17 14.06 -3.80
N ALA A 63 17.03 13.43 -4.58
CA ALA A 63 16.71 12.97 -5.93
C ALA A 63 15.73 11.78 -5.92
N TRP A 64 15.89 10.83 -4.99
CA TRP A 64 15.00 9.69 -4.83
C TRP A 64 13.63 10.09 -4.26
N ILE A 65 13.59 11.04 -3.31
CA ILE A 65 12.32 11.58 -2.77
C ILE A 65 11.57 12.33 -3.88
N THR A 66 12.27 13.12 -4.68
CA THR A 66 11.65 13.84 -5.81
C THR A 66 11.18 12.87 -6.90
N ALA A 67 11.98 11.86 -7.23
CA ALA A 67 11.57 10.79 -8.15
C ALA A 67 10.36 10.03 -7.59
N GLY A 68 10.36 9.67 -6.30
CA GLY A 68 9.25 8.99 -5.64
C GLY A 68 7.93 9.76 -5.72
N ARG A 69 7.97 11.08 -5.54
CA ARG A 69 6.80 11.97 -5.72
C ARG A 69 6.36 12.08 -7.18
N LEU A 70 7.31 12.20 -8.11
CA LEU A 70 7.00 12.28 -9.55
C LEU A 70 6.37 10.99 -10.07
N PHE A 71 6.83 9.84 -9.61
CA PHE A 71 6.36 8.52 -10.04
C PHE A 71 5.19 7.98 -9.20
N GLY A 72 4.83 8.64 -8.08
CA GLY A 72 3.69 8.25 -7.24
C GLY A 72 3.95 7.07 -6.32
N PHE A 73 5.21 6.79 -5.95
CA PHE A 73 5.60 5.73 -5.02
C PHE A 73 5.01 5.90 -3.61
N SER A 74 4.63 7.11 -3.22
CA SER A 74 4.08 7.40 -1.89
C SER A 74 2.65 6.89 -1.67
N GLN A 75 1.97 6.45 -2.72
CA GLN A 75 0.55 6.06 -2.65
C GLN A 75 0.30 4.60 -3.01
N VAL A 76 1.28 3.89 -3.52
CA VAL A 76 1.18 2.48 -3.94
C VAL A 76 2.44 1.75 -3.50
N PRO A 77 2.32 0.53 -2.93
CA PRO A 77 3.48 -0.27 -2.57
C PRO A 77 4.45 -0.42 -3.75
N ILE A 78 5.74 -0.25 -3.47
CA ILE A 78 6.80 -0.26 -4.50
C ILE A 78 6.80 -1.55 -5.34
N VAL A 79 6.40 -2.67 -4.73
CA VAL A 79 6.31 -3.97 -5.39
C VAL A 79 5.22 -3.96 -6.47
N VAL A 80 4.07 -3.35 -6.18
CA VAL A 80 2.97 -3.21 -7.16
C VAL A 80 3.41 -2.31 -8.30
N TRP A 81 4.01 -1.16 -7.99
CA TRP A 81 4.53 -0.25 -9.00
C TRP A 81 5.63 -0.91 -9.84
N GLY A 82 6.59 -1.58 -9.19
CA GLY A 82 7.68 -2.32 -9.85
C GLY A 82 7.17 -3.42 -10.77
N SER A 83 6.11 -4.11 -10.39
CA SER A 83 5.47 -5.12 -11.22
C SER A 83 4.90 -4.52 -12.50
N PHE A 84 4.20 -3.40 -12.41
CA PHE A 84 3.65 -2.73 -13.60
C PHE A 84 4.73 -2.16 -14.52
N ILE A 85 5.80 -1.53 -13.97
CA ILE A 85 6.86 -1.00 -14.84
C ILE A 85 7.58 -2.11 -15.61
N ILE A 86 7.86 -3.26 -14.97
CA ILE A 86 8.48 -4.41 -15.62
C ILE A 86 7.57 -4.97 -16.70
N LEU A 87 6.28 -5.12 -16.43
CA LEU A 87 5.28 -5.58 -17.37
C LEU A 87 5.22 -4.68 -18.61
N PHE A 88 5.11 -3.35 -18.42
CA PHE A 88 5.08 -2.40 -19.53
C PHE A 88 6.40 -2.35 -20.29
N MET A 89 7.53 -2.37 -19.59
CA MET A 89 8.84 -2.42 -20.24
C MET A 89 8.99 -3.66 -21.13
N TRP A 90 8.46 -4.80 -20.71
CA TRP A 90 8.47 -6.02 -21.51
C TRP A 90 7.60 -5.88 -22.76
N PHE A 91 6.35 -5.41 -22.64
CA PHE A 91 5.44 -5.21 -23.77
C PHE A 91 5.96 -4.15 -24.76
N VAL A 92 6.38 -3.00 -24.24
CA VAL A 92 6.87 -1.89 -25.06
C VAL A 92 8.17 -2.27 -25.75
N SER A 93 9.06 -3.00 -25.06
CA SER A 93 10.29 -3.50 -25.66
C SER A 93 10.01 -4.42 -26.85
N LEU A 94 9.07 -5.36 -26.70
CA LEU A 94 8.65 -6.22 -27.82
C LEU A 94 8.16 -5.40 -29.01
N ALA A 95 7.25 -4.45 -28.78
CA ALA A 95 6.67 -3.62 -29.81
C ALA A 95 7.72 -2.74 -30.51
N LEU A 96 8.62 -2.11 -29.75
CA LEU A 96 9.66 -1.24 -30.28
C LEU A 96 10.70 -2.04 -31.09
N ASN A 97 11.17 -3.17 -30.55
CA ASN A 97 12.14 -3.99 -31.25
C ASN A 97 11.55 -4.62 -32.51
N GLN A 98 10.32 -5.10 -32.48
CA GLN A 98 9.66 -5.65 -33.66
C GLN A 98 9.51 -4.60 -34.77
N LYS A 99 9.21 -3.35 -34.41
CA LYS A 99 8.97 -2.28 -35.40
C LYS A 99 10.27 -1.64 -35.91
N TRP A 100 11.26 -1.42 -35.04
CA TRP A 100 12.44 -0.60 -35.36
C TRP A 100 13.77 -1.35 -35.27
N ASN A 101 13.77 -2.62 -34.87
CA ASN A 101 14.96 -3.46 -34.75
C ASN A 101 14.80 -4.84 -35.38
N ALA A 102 14.25 -4.87 -36.60
CA ALA A 102 14.03 -6.12 -37.35
C ALA A 102 15.29 -6.99 -37.53
N ASN A 103 16.48 -6.38 -37.52
CA ASN A 103 17.74 -7.08 -37.66
C ASN A 103 18.33 -7.59 -36.34
N ALA A 104 17.59 -7.44 -35.23
CA ALA A 104 18.02 -7.85 -33.87
C ALA A 104 19.40 -7.27 -33.47
N ASP A 105 19.69 -6.03 -33.88
CA ASP A 105 20.93 -5.32 -33.55
C ASP A 105 20.91 -4.91 -32.06
N THR A 106 21.93 -5.32 -31.31
CA THR A 106 22.09 -5.05 -29.89
C THR A 106 22.21 -3.56 -29.57
N LEU A 107 22.93 -2.80 -30.41
CA LEU A 107 23.10 -1.36 -30.23
C LEU A 107 21.76 -0.62 -30.37
N ARG A 108 20.96 -0.99 -31.36
CA ARG A 108 19.61 -0.44 -31.56
C ARG A 108 18.71 -0.81 -30.41
N ALA A 109 18.74 -2.05 -29.94
CA ALA A 109 17.98 -2.47 -28.79
C ALA A 109 18.32 -1.64 -27.54
N LEU A 110 19.62 -1.35 -27.31
CA LEU A 110 20.07 -0.49 -26.22
C LEU A 110 19.55 0.95 -26.33
N LEU A 111 19.61 1.54 -27.53
CA LEU A 111 19.08 2.88 -27.78
C LEU A 111 17.55 2.94 -27.58
N LEU A 112 16.83 1.87 -27.89
CA LEU A 112 15.38 1.77 -27.68
C LEU A 112 14.99 1.61 -26.22
N LEU A 113 15.93 1.33 -25.29
CA LEU A 113 15.62 1.30 -23.85
C LEU A 113 15.17 2.65 -23.29
N LEU A 114 15.71 3.77 -23.79
CA LEU A 114 15.31 5.11 -23.33
C LEU A 114 13.83 5.39 -23.64
N PRO A 115 13.34 5.34 -24.89
CA PRO A 115 11.92 5.52 -25.16
C PRO A 115 11.06 4.42 -24.54
N ASN A 116 11.55 3.18 -24.44
CA ASN A 116 10.86 2.11 -23.73
C ASN A 116 10.58 2.49 -22.27
N PHE A 117 11.63 2.90 -21.55
CA PHE A 117 11.46 3.31 -20.14
C PHE A 117 10.50 4.48 -19.99
N ALA A 118 10.60 5.52 -20.83
CA ALA A 118 9.73 6.68 -20.76
C ALA A 118 8.25 6.32 -21.00
N ILE A 119 7.97 5.53 -22.04
CA ILE A 119 6.60 5.08 -22.35
C ILE A 119 6.06 4.20 -21.21
N SER A 120 6.87 3.26 -20.72
CA SER A 120 6.50 2.34 -19.64
C SER A 120 6.23 3.08 -18.33
N ALA A 121 7.05 4.07 -18.00
CA ALA A 121 6.85 4.89 -16.79
C ALA A 121 5.54 5.70 -16.84
N ILE A 122 5.24 6.30 -18.00
CA ILE A 122 3.97 7.02 -18.21
C ILE A 122 2.80 6.06 -18.11
N SER A 123 2.88 4.89 -18.76
CA SER A 123 1.82 3.87 -18.74
C SER A 123 1.59 3.34 -17.32
N THR A 124 2.66 3.06 -16.58
CA THR A 124 2.59 2.65 -15.17
C THR A 124 1.90 3.71 -14.33
N LYS A 125 2.29 4.98 -14.46
CA LYS A 125 1.66 6.08 -13.72
C LYS A 125 0.16 6.17 -13.99
N LEU A 126 -0.27 6.06 -15.25
CA LEU A 126 -1.69 6.11 -15.61
C LEU A 126 -2.50 4.97 -14.99
N ILE A 127 -1.95 3.75 -14.98
CA ILE A 127 -2.63 2.58 -14.40
C ILE A 127 -2.60 2.60 -12.87
N THR A 128 -1.52 3.09 -12.25
CA THR A 128 -1.43 3.14 -10.79
C THR A 128 -2.28 4.25 -10.17
N LEU A 129 -2.73 5.26 -10.90
CA LEU A 129 -3.62 6.31 -10.38
C LEU A 129 -4.90 5.79 -9.72
N PRO A 130 -5.71 4.90 -10.36
CA PRO A 130 -6.90 4.35 -9.71
C PRO A 130 -6.54 3.40 -8.55
N VAL A 131 -5.44 2.67 -8.67
CA VAL A 131 -4.92 1.78 -7.61
C VAL A 131 -4.51 2.58 -6.38
N ALA A 132 -3.83 3.71 -6.57
CA ALA A 132 -3.45 4.64 -5.49
C ALA A 132 -4.66 5.17 -4.72
N LYS A 133 -5.78 5.46 -5.41
CA LYS A 133 -7.03 5.87 -4.75
C LYS A 133 -7.59 4.77 -3.85
N LEU A 134 -7.49 3.51 -4.30
CA LEU A 134 -7.95 2.37 -3.50
C LEU A 134 -7.09 2.21 -2.24
N PHE A 135 -5.75 2.20 -2.38
CA PHE A 135 -4.84 2.12 -1.23
C PHE A 135 -5.04 3.28 -0.25
N LYS A 136 -5.22 4.50 -0.77
CA LYS A 136 -5.51 5.66 0.08
C LYS A 136 -6.83 5.48 0.84
N ALA A 137 -7.88 5.00 0.20
CA ALA A 137 -9.16 4.77 0.86
C ALA A 137 -9.05 3.70 1.96
N MET A 138 -8.21 2.67 1.76
CA MET A 138 -7.92 1.66 2.80
C MET A 138 -7.12 2.26 3.95
N ALA A 139 -6.07 3.00 3.68
CA ALA A 139 -5.25 3.67 4.70
C ALA A 139 -6.04 4.74 5.48
N ASP A 140 -6.92 5.50 4.82
CA ASP A 140 -7.80 6.46 5.48
C ASP A 140 -8.79 5.75 6.41
N ALA A 141 -9.30 4.56 6.02
CA ALA A 141 -10.17 3.75 6.88
C ALA A 141 -9.43 3.24 8.13
N ASP A 142 -8.18 2.79 7.99
CA ASP A 142 -7.35 2.35 9.12
C ASP A 142 -7.00 3.52 10.05
N THR A 143 -6.68 4.70 9.49
CA THR A 143 -6.42 5.91 10.28
C THR A 143 -7.67 6.40 11.02
N GLU A 144 -8.86 6.32 10.40
CA GLU A 144 -10.12 6.63 11.08
C GLU A 144 -10.41 5.63 12.20
N ALA A 145 -10.05 4.36 12.04
CA ALA A 145 -10.14 3.34 13.10
C ALA A 145 -9.19 3.63 14.27
N GLN A 146 -7.98 4.10 14.01
CA GLN A 146 -7.01 4.49 15.06
C GLN A 146 -7.40 5.79 15.78
N ALA A 147 -8.06 6.73 15.12
CA ALA A 147 -8.51 7.99 15.73
C ALA A 147 -9.80 7.83 16.54
N VAL A 148 -9.90 6.77 17.34
CA VAL A 148 -11.09 6.46 18.16
C VAL A 148 -11.09 7.23 19.49
N ILE A 149 -9.90 7.55 20.03
CA ILE A 149 -9.77 8.27 21.31
C ILE A 149 -10.36 9.67 21.20
N GLY A 150 -11.19 10.03 22.16
CA GLY A 150 -11.90 11.31 22.21
C GLY A 150 -13.23 11.32 21.45
N ARG A 151 -13.55 10.29 20.65
CA ARG A 151 -14.87 10.19 19.99
C ARG A 151 -15.93 9.72 20.93
N THR A 152 -17.17 10.10 20.63
CA THR A 152 -18.37 9.67 21.33
C THR A 152 -19.11 8.61 20.52
N GLY A 153 -19.73 7.69 21.22
CA GLY A 153 -20.51 6.61 20.60
C GLY A 153 -21.61 6.13 21.51
N THR A 154 -22.35 5.14 21.04
CA THR A 154 -23.46 4.52 21.78
C THR A 154 -23.11 3.07 22.10
N VAL A 155 -23.30 2.65 23.33
CA VAL A 155 -23.11 1.25 23.74
C VAL A 155 -24.18 0.38 23.06
N VAL A 156 -23.72 -0.61 22.29
CA VAL A 156 -24.58 -1.53 21.51
C VAL A 156 -24.66 -2.93 22.13
N SER A 157 -23.66 -3.33 22.95
CA SER A 157 -23.74 -4.53 23.78
C SER A 157 -24.82 -4.37 24.84
N ILE A 158 -25.26 -5.46 25.46
CA ILE A 158 -26.26 -5.43 26.58
C ILE A 158 -25.77 -4.48 27.66
N GLU A 159 -24.48 -4.60 28.00
CA GLU A 159 -23.76 -3.72 28.90
C GLU A 159 -22.30 -3.59 28.47
N ALA A 160 -21.61 -2.58 28.94
CA ALA A 160 -20.17 -2.43 28.86
C ALA A 160 -19.62 -2.34 30.27
N ASP A 161 -18.80 -3.29 30.68
CA ASP A 161 -18.17 -3.41 31.97
C ASP A 161 -16.65 -3.43 31.93
N GLU A 162 -15.97 -3.81 33.00
CA GLU A 162 -14.49 -3.92 33.03
C GLU A 162 -13.94 -5.02 32.13
N THR A 163 -14.77 -5.98 31.71
CA THR A 163 -14.33 -7.18 30.95
C THR A 163 -14.77 -7.17 29.52
N TYR A 164 -15.95 -6.65 29.24
CA TYR A 164 -16.55 -6.70 27.90
C TYR A 164 -17.45 -5.50 27.62
N GLY A 165 -17.53 -5.09 26.39
CA GLY A 165 -18.48 -4.11 25.87
C GLY A 165 -18.19 -3.80 24.40
N GLN A 166 -19.21 -3.24 23.73
CA GLN A 166 -19.09 -2.75 22.35
C GLN A 166 -19.71 -1.37 22.24
N LEU A 167 -18.99 -0.47 21.58
CA LEU A 167 -19.41 0.91 21.31
C LEU A 167 -19.50 1.12 19.81
N GLU A 168 -20.62 1.68 19.37
CA GLU A 168 -20.80 2.12 17.98
C GLU A 168 -20.50 3.60 17.88
N ILE A 169 -19.51 3.96 17.06
CA ILE A 169 -19.09 5.34 16.80
C ILE A 169 -19.56 5.73 15.40
N SER A 170 -20.25 6.86 15.28
CA SER A 170 -20.63 7.40 13.99
C SER A 170 -19.38 7.88 13.22
N ALA A 171 -19.16 7.30 12.02
CA ALA A 171 -18.12 7.70 11.08
C ALA A 171 -18.74 8.25 9.79
N LYS A 172 -17.95 8.89 8.94
CA LYS A 172 -18.42 9.46 7.66
C LYS A 172 -18.92 8.43 6.64
N GLY A 173 -18.77 7.13 6.93
CA GLY A 173 -19.22 6.02 6.11
C GLY A 173 -20.09 5.05 6.91
N ALA A 174 -19.64 3.81 7.01
CA ALA A 174 -20.27 2.82 7.88
C ALA A 174 -19.96 3.13 9.36
N PRO A 175 -20.88 2.87 10.29
CA PRO A 175 -20.61 3.01 11.72
C PRO A 175 -19.45 2.09 12.13
N LEU A 176 -18.54 2.61 12.95
CA LEU A 176 -17.39 1.87 13.46
C LEU A 176 -17.77 1.19 14.77
N LEU A 177 -17.64 -0.14 14.83
CA LEU A 177 -17.87 -0.91 16.04
C LEU A 177 -16.52 -1.21 16.71
N VAL A 178 -16.36 -0.78 17.96
CA VAL A 178 -15.12 -0.97 18.72
C VAL A 178 -15.37 -1.71 20.01
N ASN A 179 -14.43 -2.57 20.42
CA ASN A 179 -14.46 -3.22 21.72
C ASN A 179 -14.09 -2.21 22.81
N VAL A 180 -14.90 -2.15 23.85
CA VAL A 180 -14.72 -1.18 24.93
C VAL A 180 -14.82 -1.84 26.29
N ARG A 181 -14.25 -1.16 27.29
CA ARG A 181 -14.37 -1.54 28.72
C ARG A 181 -14.54 -0.28 29.56
N THR A 182 -15.17 -0.40 30.71
CA THR A 182 -15.16 0.67 31.71
C THR A 182 -13.84 0.65 32.48
N GLN A 183 -13.49 1.78 33.11
CA GLN A 183 -12.36 1.84 34.04
C GLN A 183 -12.61 0.92 35.24
N PRO A 184 -11.56 0.31 35.84
CA PRO A 184 -11.70 -0.49 37.04
C PRO A 184 -12.41 0.28 38.15
N GLY A 185 -13.49 -0.32 38.71
CA GLY A 185 -14.33 0.31 39.75
C GLY A 185 -15.41 1.26 39.22
N ALA A 186 -15.48 1.49 37.90
CA ALA A 186 -16.57 2.28 37.32
C ALA A 186 -17.83 1.44 37.10
N PRO A 187 -19.04 2.04 37.20
CA PRO A 187 -20.28 1.31 36.96
C PRO A 187 -20.37 0.83 35.50
N ALA A 188 -21.02 -0.33 35.31
CA ALA A 188 -21.33 -0.83 33.98
C ALA A 188 -22.29 0.12 33.24
N LEU A 189 -22.06 0.34 31.96
CA LEU A 189 -22.87 1.18 31.10
C LEU A 189 -23.86 0.31 30.31
N LEU A 190 -25.14 0.58 30.43
CA LEU A 190 -26.19 -0.19 29.76
C LEU A 190 -26.27 0.16 28.27
N LYS A 191 -26.84 -0.74 27.48
CA LYS A 191 -27.14 -0.55 26.07
C LYS A 191 -27.90 0.77 25.85
N GLY A 192 -27.45 1.53 24.83
CA GLY A 192 -28.02 2.83 24.48
C GLY A 192 -27.37 4.00 25.21
N THR A 193 -26.50 3.76 26.22
CA THR A 193 -25.77 4.83 26.90
C THR A 193 -24.76 5.46 25.94
N GLN A 194 -24.71 6.80 25.92
CA GLN A 194 -23.67 7.54 25.22
C GLN A 194 -22.41 7.61 26.07
N ALA A 195 -21.29 7.24 25.48
CA ALA A 195 -20.01 7.22 26.14
C ALA A 195 -18.91 7.82 25.22
N GLN A 196 -17.88 8.35 25.86
CA GLN A 196 -16.68 8.86 25.18
C GLN A 196 -15.52 7.89 25.39
N VAL A 197 -14.75 7.67 24.33
CA VAL A 197 -13.50 6.91 24.40
C VAL A 197 -12.42 7.77 25.04
N THR A 198 -11.82 7.31 26.13
CA THR A 198 -10.83 8.07 26.90
C THR A 198 -9.41 7.64 26.63
N SER A 199 -9.15 6.35 26.48
CA SER A 199 -7.82 5.81 26.23
C SER A 199 -7.87 4.43 25.56
N ALA A 200 -6.76 4.00 24.96
CA ALA A 200 -6.58 2.66 24.45
C ALA A 200 -6.08 1.72 25.54
N GLY A 201 -6.54 0.47 25.50
CA GLY A 201 -5.98 -0.62 26.28
C GLY A 201 -4.69 -1.18 25.67
N PRO A 202 -4.09 -2.23 26.28
CA PRO A 202 -2.91 -2.89 25.74
C PRO A 202 -3.16 -3.36 24.32
N ASP A 203 -2.16 -3.14 23.45
CA ASP A 203 -2.13 -3.53 22.04
C ASP A 203 -3.34 -3.05 21.20
N ASN A 204 -4.02 -1.98 21.64
CA ASN A 204 -5.25 -1.46 21.03
C ASN A 204 -6.38 -2.51 20.90
N ALA A 205 -6.33 -3.57 21.67
CA ALA A 205 -7.33 -4.65 21.63
C ALA A 205 -8.73 -4.20 22.11
N PHE A 206 -8.79 -3.16 22.92
CA PHE A 206 -10.02 -2.51 23.38
C PHE A 206 -9.72 -1.06 23.79
N TYR A 207 -10.79 -0.30 24.06
CA TYR A 207 -10.69 1.10 24.51
C TYR A 207 -11.44 1.30 25.81
N PHE A 208 -10.94 2.18 26.67
CA PHE A 208 -11.66 2.60 27.87
C PHE A 208 -12.67 3.68 27.52
N ILE A 209 -13.83 3.61 28.17
CA ILE A 209 -14.93 4.55 27.95
C ILE A 209 -15.44 5.13 29.27
N GLU A 210 -15.97 6.35 29.18
CA GLU A 210 -16.70 7.02 30.24
C GLU A 210 -18.07 7.49 29.76
N SER A 211 -19.09 7.44 30.65
CA SER A 211 -20.42 7.97 30.35
C SER A 211 -20.38 9.48 30.15
N LEU A 212 -21.05 9.98 29.13
CA LEU A 212 -21.22 11.43 28.90
C LEU A 212 -22.26 12.04 29.86
N ASN A 213 -23.09 11.23 30.54
CA ASN A 213 -24.17 11.66 31.44
C ASN A 213 -23.88 11.18 32.87
N SER A 214 -22.74 11.54 33.43
CA SER A 214 -22.47 11.36 34.85
C SER A 214 -22.71 12.64 35.63
#